data_0ae0591dee7e38913c073b2e1c00871f
#
_entry.id   0ae0591dee7e38913c073b2e1c00871f
#
_cell.length_a   1.000
_cell.length_b   1.000
_cell.length_c   1.000
_cell.angle_alpha   90.00
_cell.angle_beta   90.00
_cell.angle_gamma   90.00
#
_symmetry.space_group_name_H-M   'P 1'
#
loop_
_entity.id
_entity.type
_entity.pdbx_description
1 polymer ?
#
loop_
_entity_poly.entity_id
_entity_poly.type
_entity_poly.pdbx_seq_one_letter_code
_entity_poly.pdbx_strand_id
1 'polypeptide(L)'
;MKEFFKDALKLPYKPNNEVREHENQIEDLLKKHGLKYKPQPNGPQQSPDFHVNHNGKVISLECKSSKDPKPIYNGGLPKKGVVYIFSSKKYNETTLYFAEDVVSDKKRELYDEYLMETNQILKKYQALDEWKNDDRGFHFYNRSMYTQKGNAEKTDYFKHENRKRCEQRVLNYKW
;
A
#
# COMPACT_ATOMS: atom_id res chain seq x y z
N MET A 1 -4.57 -5.07 -19.54
CA MET A 1 -4.09 -4.26 -18.38
C MET A 1 -4.10 -2.76 -18.59
N LYS A 2 -3.57 -2.23 -19.71
CA LYS A 2 -3.50 -0.76 -19.91
C LYS A 2 -4.86 -0.05 -19.79
N GLU A 3 -5.90 -0.57 -20.44
CA GLU A 3 -7.25 0.02 -20.39
C GLU A 3 -7.87 -0.08 -18.97
N PHE A 4 -7.65 -1.18 -18.27
CA PHE A 4 -8.02 -1.30 -16.85
C PHE A 4 -7.42 -0.17 -16.01
N PHE A 5 -6.11 0.08 -16.14
CA PHE A 5 -5.46 1.16 -15.37
C PHE A 5 -5.92 2.56 -15.79
N LYS A 6 -6.21 2.78 -17.08
CA LYS A 6 -6.82 4.04 -17.53
C LYS A 6 -8.20 4.29 -16.90
N ASP A 7 -9.00 3.24 -16.79
CA ASP A 7 -10.31 3.34 -16.15
C ASP A 7 -10.19 3.47 -14.63
N ALA A 8 -9.22 2.78 -14.00
CA ALA A 8 -8.94 2.95 -12.57
C ALA A 8 -8.58 4.39 -12.19
N LEU A 9 -7.83 5.11 -13.04
CA LEU A 9 -7.53 6.54 -12.84
C LEU A 9 -8.76 7.45 -12.86
N LYS A 10 -9.88 7.01 -13.44
CA LYS A 10 -11.14 7.78 -13.51
C LYS A 10 -12.06 7.51 -12.32
N LEU A 11 -11.73 6.55 -11.46
CA LEU A 11 -12.57 6.20 -10.33
C LEU A 11 -12.59 7.34 -9.31
N PRO A 12 -13.79 7.71 -8.82
CA PRO A 12 -13.91 8.64 -7.71
C PRO A 12 -13.48 7.98 -6.42
N TYR A 13 -13.23 8.78 -5.40
CA TYR A 13 -12.92 8.29 -4.09
C TYR A 13 -14.06 7.39 -3.53
N LYS A 14 -13.64 6.26 -2.98
CA LYS A 14 -14.43 5.45 -2.06
C LYS A 14 -13.60 5.10 -0.82
N PRO A 15 -14.19 5.06 0.38
CA PRO A 15 -13.47 4.63 1.57
C PRO A 15 -13.11 3.16 1.47
N ASN A 16 -12.02 2.78 2.12
CA ASN A 16 -11.66 1.38 2.34
C ASN A 16 -11.81 1.09 3.85
N ASN A 17 -13.06 1.17 4.31
CA ASN A 17 -13.49 0.85 5.66
C ASN A 17 -13.90 -0.64 5.75
N GLU A 18 -14.71 -0.98 6.76
CA GLU A 18 -15.24 -2.35 6.96
C GLU A 18 -15.97 -2.91 5.72
N VAL A 19 -16.62 -2.04 4.93
CA VAL A 19 -17.35 -2.42 3.71
C VAL A 19 -16.44 -2.54 2.48
N ARG A 20 -15.16 -2.15 2.59
CA ARG A 20 -14.15 -2.26 1.53
C ARG A 20 -14.57 -1.66 0.18
N GLU A 21 -15.29 -0.54 0.19
CA GLU A 21 -15.88 0.04 -1.01
C GLU A 21 -14.87 0.34 -2.13
N HIS A 22 -13.66 0.80 -1.78
CA HIS A 22 -12.61 1.05 -2.77
C HIS A 22 -12.12 -0.25 -3.43
N GLU A 23 -11.91 -1.31 -2.65
CA GLU A 23 -11.54 -2.62 -3.19
C GLU A 23 -12.66 -3.18 -4.08
N ASN A 24 -13.92 -3.04 -3.66
CA ASN A 24 -15.09 -3.46 -4.46
C ASN A 24 -15.15 -2.73 -5.81
N GLN A 25 -14.86 -1.42 -5.85
CA GLN A 25 -14.77 -0.69 -7.13
C GLN A 25 -13.68 -1.27 -8.06
N ILE A 26 -12.53 -1.64 -7.50
CA ILE A 26 -11.45 -2.22 -8.29
C ILE A 26 -11.84 -3.64 -8.75
N GLU A 27 -12.48 -4.42 -7.92
CA GLU A 27 -12.99 -5.73 -8.26
C GLU A 27 -14.01 -5.67 -9.41
N ASP A 28 -14.97 -4.75 -9.35
CA ASP A 28 -15.95 -4.54 -10.41
C ASP A 28 -15.28 -4.12 -11.73
N LEU A 29 -14.22 -3.31 -11.64
CA LEU A 29 -13.44 -2.93 -12.81
C LEU A 29 -12.67 -4.12 -13.40
N LEU A 30 -12.10 -5.00 -12.57
CA LEU A 30 -11.46 -6.25 -13.02
C LEU A 30 -12.46 -7.15 -13.77
N LYS A 31 -13.69 -7.29 -13.25
CA LYS A 31 -14.78 -8.04 -13.89
C LYS A 31 -15.17 -7.39 -15.23
N LYS A 32 -15.35 -6.08 -15.26
CA LYS A 32 -15.68 -5.31 -16.48
C LYS A 32 -14.66 -5.54 -17.60
N HIS A 33 -13.37 -5.62 -17.26
CA HIS A 33 -12.29 -5.86 -18.23
C HIS A 33 -12.05 -7.35 -18.52
N GLY A 34 -12.84 -8.28 -17.96
CA GLY A 34 -12.69 -9.71 -18.18
C GLY A 34 -11.36 -10.28 -17.65
N LEU A 35 -10.74 -9.62 -16.66
CA LEU A 35 -9.46 -10.04 -16.12
C LEU A 35 -9.66 -11.17 -15.10
N LYS A 36 -8.87 -12.24 -15.21
CA LYS A 36 -8.86 -13.31 -14.21
C LYS A 36 -8.07 -12.85 -12.99
N TYR A 37 -8.68 -12.94 -11.81
CA TYR A 37 -8.05 -12.49 -10.57
C TYR A 37 -8.38 -13.40 -9.39
N LYS A 38 -7.57 -13.30 -8.34
CA LYS A 38 -7.80 -13.89 -7.02
C LYS A 38 -7.80 -12.78 -5.99
N PRO A 39 -8.92 -12.52 -5.27
CA PRO A 39 -8.95 -11.56 -4.19
C PRO A 39 -8.25 -12.13 -2.96
N GLN A 40 -7.63 -11.28 -2.17
CA GLN A 40 -6.93 -11.62 -0.91
C GLN A 40 -6.07 -12.89 -1.01
N PRO A 41 -5.12 -12.95 -1.96
CA PRO A 41 -4.40 -14.18 -2.29
C PRO A 41 -3.62 -14.77 -1.12
N ASN A 42 -3.22 -13.94 -0.17
CA ASN A 42 -2.44 -14.31 1.02
C ASN A 42 -3.29 -14.37 2.31
N GLY A 43 -4.62 -14.25 2.19
CA GLY A 43 -5.54 -14.22 3.31
C GLY A 43 -6.01 -12.80 3.70
N PRO A 44 -7.00 -12.71 4.60
CA PRO A 44 -7.56 -11.44 5.06
C PRO A 44 -6.50 -10.50 5.66
N GLN A 45 -6.60 -9.22 5.36
CA GLN A 45 -5.68 -8.17 5.84
C GLN A 45 -4.20 -8.35 5.43
N GLN A 46 -3.92 -9.24 4.48
CA GLN A 46 -2.59 -9.48 3.93
C GLN A 46 -2.47 -8.88 2.52
N SER A 47 -1.42 -8.09 2.31
CA SER A 47 -1.11 -7.55 0.97
C SER A 47 -0.55 -8.65 0.04
N PRO A 48 -0.90 -8.62 -1.26
CA PRO A 48 -1.75 -7.66 -1.95
C PRO A 48 -3.24 -7.98 -1.84
N ASP A 49 -4.10 -7.00 -2.20
CA ASP A 49 -5.55 -7.19 -2.23
C ASP A 49 -5.99 -8.08 -3.40
N PHE A 50 -5.28 -8.02 -4.53
CA PHE A 50 -5.57 -8.85 -5.71
C PHE A 50 -4.31 -9.39 -6.36
N HIS A 51 -4.37 -10.66 -6.79
CA HIS A 51 -3.51 -11.21 -7.83
C HIS A 51 -4.29 -11.26 -9.15
N VAL A 52 -3.81 -10.58 -10.18
CA VAL A 52 -4.43 -10.56 -11.52
C VAL A 52 -3.55 -11.36 -12.49
N ASN A 53 -4.14 -12.36 -13.16
CA ASN A 53 -3.46 -13.13 -14.18
C ASN A 53 -3.59 -12.45 -15.54
N HIS A 54 -2.49 -12.09 -16.17
CA HIS A 54 -2.48 -11.50 -17.48
C HIS A 54 -1.25 -11.94 -18.28
N ASN A 55 -1.46 -12.48 -19.48
CA ASN A 55 -0.39 -12.98 -20.36
C ASN A 55 0.61 -13.92 -19.67
N GLY A 56 0.10 -14.86 -18.83
CA GLY A 56 0.93 -15.81 -18.11
C GLY A 56 1.70 -15.24 -16.91
N LYS A 57 1.51 -13.95 -16.57
CA LYS A 57 2.11 -13.28 -15.43
C LYS A 57 1.08 -13.01 -14.34
N VAL A 58 1.54 -13.02 -13.10
CA VAL A 58 0.75 -12.58 -11.94
C VAL A 58 1.12 -11.14 -11.60
N ILE A 59 0.13 -10.27 -11.60
CA ILE A 59 0.25 -8.84 -11.28
C ILE A 59 -0.39 -8.65 -9.92
N SER A 60 0.37 -8.12 -8.96
CA SER A 60 -0.10 -7.82 -7.60
C SER A 60 -0.63 -6.38 -7.52
N LEU A 61 -1.88 -6.23 -7.09
CA LEU A 61 -2.53 -4.93 -6.90
C LEU A 61 -2.85 -4.73 -5.42
N GLU A 62 -2.56 -3.56 -4.91
CA GLU A 62 -2.90 -3.13 -3.55
C GLU A 62 -3.74 -1.85 -3.60
N CYS A 63 -4.88 -1.86 -2.93
CA CYS A 63 -5.81 -0.75 -2.85
C CYS A 63 -5.56 0.07 -1.59
N LYS A 64 -5.45 1.37 -1.74
CA LYS A 64 -5.34 2.29 -0.62
C LYS A 64 -6.33 3.42 -0.78
N SER A 65 -6.96 3.82 0.32
CA SER A 65 -7.77 5.03 0.34
C SER A 65 -7.49 5.86 1.59
N SER A 66 -7.60 7.18 1.47
CA SER A 66 -7.39 8.09 2.57
C SER A 66 -8.29 9.32 2.45
N LYS A 67 -8.66 9.91 3.57
CA LYS A 67 -9.27 11.24 3.59
C LYS A 67 -8.26 12.31 3.14
N ASP A 68 -6.99 12.06 3.40
CA ASP A 68 -5.85 12.91 3.08
C ASP A 68 -5.33 12.68 1.64
N PRO A 69 -4.47 13.57 1.14
CA PRO A 69 -3.86 13.45 -0.18
C PRO A 69 -2.64 12.53 -0.22
N LYS A 70 -2.43 11.72 0.79
CA LYS A 70 -1.27 10.83 0.96
C LYS A 70 -1.70 9.45 1.41
N PRO A 71 -1.13 8.38 0.86
CA PRO A 71 -1.37 7.03 1.34
C PRO A 71 -0.68 6.78 2.68
N ILE A 72 -1.30 5.95 3.50
CA ILE A 72 -0.77 5.46 4.78
C ILE A 72 -0.54 3.95 4.65
N TYR A 73 0.61 3.49 5.10
CA TYR A 73 1.00 2.08 5.04
C TYR A 73 1.10 1.53 6.46
N ASN A 74 0.05 0.82 6.90
CA ASN A 74 -0.09 0.35 8.30
C ASN A 74 0.61 -0.99 8.57
N GLY A 75 1.05 -1.68 7.53
CA GLY A 75 1.66 -3.02 7.62
C GLY A 75 3.08 -3.08 7.08
N GLY A 76 3.82 -1.98 7.15
CA GLY A 76 5.17 -1.89 6.62
C GLY A 76 5.28 -1.03 5.36
N LEU A 77 6.48 -0.96 4.79
CA LEU A 77 6.73 -0.22 3.56
C LEU A 77 5.95 -0.79 2.36
N PRO A 78 5.68 0.02 1.33
CA PRO A 78 5.13 -0.47 0.08
C PRO A 78 5.94 -1.65 -0.46
N LYS A 79 5.30 -2.77 -0.77
CA LYS A 79 5.97 -4.03 -1.17
C LYS A 79 6.44 -3.95 -2.63
N LYS A 80 7.70 -4.33 -2.88
CA LYS A 80 8.26 -4.40 -4.25
C LYS A 80 7.41 -5.28 -5.17
N GLY A 81 7.33 -4.89 -6.45
CA GLY A 81 6.57 -5.62 -7.46
C GLY A 81 5.05 -5.45 -7.36
N VAL A 82 4.57 -4.62 -6.44
CA VAL A 82 3.15 -4.35 -6.26
C VAL A 82 2.78 -3.01 -6.89
N VAL A 83 1.68 -2.98 -7.63
CA VAL A 83 1.04 -1.75 -8.11
C VAL A 83 0.04 -1.28 -7.07
N TYR A 84 0.19 -0.05 -6.64
CA TYR A 84 -0.72 0.61 -5.71
C TYR A 84 -1.76 1.42 -6.48
N ILE A 85 -3.03 1.25 -6.10
CA ILE A 85 -4.17 2.02 -6.58
C ILE A 85 -4.66 2.84 -5.40
N PHE A 86 -4.34 4.14 -5.39
CA PHE A 86 -4.62 5.01 -4.25
C PHE A 86 -5.69 6.04 -4.56
N SER A 87 -6.73 6.11 -3.73
CA SER A 87 -7.84 7.03 -3.84
C SER A 87 -7.85 8.05 -2.69
N SER A 88 -7.99 9.35 -3.02
CA SER A 88 -8.02 10.45 -2.05
C SER A 88 -9.37 11.13 -2.01
N LYS A 89 -9.96 11.25 -0.80
CA LYS A 89 -11.19 12.00 -0.59
C LYS A 89 -11.02 13.48 -0.88
N LYS A 90 -9.87 14.04 -0.50
CA LYS A 90 -9.59 15.48 -0.67
C LYS A 90 -9.72 15.93 -2.12
N TYR A 91 -9.30 15.10 -3.06
CA TYR A 91 -9.35 15.42 -4.49
C TYR A 91 -10.47 14.69 -5.23
N ASN A 92 -11.12 13.71 -4.59
CA ASN A 92 -12.05 12.78 -5.23
C ASN A 92 -11.42 12.12 -6.48
N GLU A 93 -10.13 11.76 -6.39
CA GLU A 93 -9.33 11.22 -7.48
C GLU A 93 -8.61 9.95 -7.06
N THR A 94 -8.32 9.12 -8.06
CA THR A 94 -7.48 7.92 -7.95
C THR A 94 -6.18 8.09 -8.70
N THR A 95 -5.08 7.52 -8.19
CA THR A 95 -3.75 7.52 -8.78
C THR A 95 -3.12 6.14 -8.73
N LEU A 96 -2.05 5.93 -9.52
CA LEU A 96 -1.35 4.66 -9.67
C LEU A 96 0.15 4.85 -9.52
N TYR A 97 0.83 3.91 -8.86
CA TYR A 97 2.29 3.87 -8.79
C TYR A 97 2.80 2.48 -8.46
N PHE A 98 4.04 2.18 -8.83
CA PHE A 98 4.76 1.04 -8.28
C PHE A 98 5.38 1.39 -6.93
N ALA A 99 5.52 0.41 -6.06
CA ALA A 99 6.17 0.61 -4.76
C ALA A 99 7.58 1.21 -4.90
N GLU A 100 8.31 0.83 -5.95
CA GLU A 100 9.66 1.28 -6.26
C GLU A 100 9.73 2.75 -6.67
N ASP A 101 8.61 3.33 -7.14
CA ASP A 101 8.56 4.76 -7.48
C ASP A 101 8.50 5.67 -6.26
N VAL A 102 8.07 5.13 -5.11
CA VAL A 102 7.82 5.92 -3.90
C VAL A 102 8.77 5.62 -2.75
N VAL A 103 9.46 4.48 -2.79
CA VAL A 103 10.49 4.11 -1.81
C VAL A 103 11.70 3.50 -2.51
N SER A 104 12.86 4.16 -2.42
CA SER A 104 14.13 3.65 -2.94
C SER A 104 14.65 2.46 -2.13
N ASP A 105 15.49 1.62 -2.75
CA ASP A 105 16.10 0.46 -2.08
C ASP A 105 16.93 0.89 -0.87
N LYS A 106 17.77 1.91 -1.03
CA LYS A 106 18.56 2.46 0.09
C LYS A 106 17.69 2.90 1.26
N LYS A 107 16.52 3.48 0.99
CA LYS A 107 15.60 3.91 2.04
C LYS A 107 14.93 2.71 2.71
N ARG A 108 14.70 1.61 1.99
CA ARG A 108 14.20 0.35 2.57
C ARG A 108 15.22 -0.24 3.52
N GLU A 109 16.48 -0.34 3.10
CA GLU A 109 17.59 -0.84 3.93
C GLU A 109 17.68 -0.08 5.26
N LEU A 110 17.64 1.26 5.23
CA LEU A 110 17.66 2.08 6.44
C LEU A 110 16.45 1.84 7.36
N TYR A 111 15.26 1.61 6.81
CA TYR A 111 14.08 1.30 7.61
C TYR A 111 14.13 -0.11 8.19
N ASP A 112 14.65 -1.07 7.46
CA ASP A 112 14.83 -2.45 7.93
C ASP A 112 15.85 -2.49 9.09
N GLU A 113 16.96 -1.76 8.97
CA GLU A 113 17.95 -1.57 10.04
C GLU A 113 17.31 -0.94 11.28
N TYR A 114 16.61 0.18 11.11
CA TYR A 114 15.88 0.84 12.21
C TYR A 114 14.88 -0.10 12.91
N LEU A 115 14.12 -0.87 12.14
CA LEU A 115 13.16 -1.83 12.72
C LEU A 115 13.86 -2.97 13.47
N MET A 116 14.98 -3.45 12.95
CA MET A 116 15.78 -4.46 13.61
C MET A 116 16.29 -3.96 14.97
N GLU A 117 16.86 -2.76 15.03
CA GLU A 117 17.34 -2.16 16.27
C GLU A 117 16.22 -1.91 17.28
N THR A 118 15.10 -1.34 16.85
CA THR A 118 13.96 -1.09 17.75
C THR A 118 13.36 -2.38 18.30
N ASN A 119 13.32 -3.45 17.50
CA ASN A 119 12.88 -4.77 17.96
C ASN A 119 13.87 -5.41 18.95
N GLN A 120 15.16 -5.18 18.79
CA GLN A 120 16.18 -5.63 19.78
C GLN A 120 15.99 -4.92 21.13
N ILE A 121 15.74 -3.60 21.10
CA ILE A 121 15.45 -2.82 22.30
C ILE A 121 14.18 -3.35 22.96
N LEU A 122 13.09 -3.56 22.20
CA LEU A 122 11.85 -4.09 22.74
C LEU A 122 12.05 -5.46 23.42
N LYS A 123 12.77 -6.39 22.76
CA LYS A 123 13.09 -7.71 23.30
C LYS A 123 13.86 -7.63 24.62
N LYS A 124 14.82 -6.66 24.74
CA LYS A 124 15.56 -6.43 25.97
C LYS A 124 14.61 -6.09 27.14
N TYR A 125 13.64 -5.20 26.92
CA TYR A 125 12.68 -4.83 27.96
C TYR A 125 11.69 -5.97 28.27
N GLN A 126 11.22 -6.68 27.24
CA GLN A 126 10.34 -7.85 27.42
C GLN A 126 11.02 -9.01 28.17
N ALA A 127 12.35 -9.01 28.26
CA ALA A 127 13.12 -10.00 29.01
C ALA A 127 13.26 -9.70 30.52
N LEU A 128 12.87 -8.50 30.97
CA LEU A 128 12.90 -8.13 32.37
C LEU A 128 11.84 -8.91 33.18
N ASP A 129 12.18 -9.26 34.42
CA ASP A 129 11.31 -10.06 35.28
C ASP A 129 10.00 -9.33 35.60
N GLU A 130 10.05 -8.02 35.79
CA GLU A 130 8.87 -7.17 35.99
C GLU A 130 7.90 -7.24 34.81
N TRP A 131 8.42 -7.43 33.59
CA TRP A 131 7.60 -7.56 32.38
C TRP A 131 7.03 -8.97 32.22
N LYS A 132 7.87 -9.99 32.45
CA LYS A 132 7.47 -11.39 32.31
C LYS A 132 6.47 -11.86 33.32
N ASN A 133 6.57 -11.32 34.54
CA ASN A 133 5.77 -11.76 35.67
C ASN A 133 4.47 -10.94 35.88
N ASP A 134 4.14 -10.06 34.94
CA ASP A 134 2.87 -9.36 34.92
C ASP A 134 1.75 -10.31 34.47
N ASP A 135 0.94 -10.77 35.39
CA ASP A 135 -0.16 -11.72 35.19
C ASP A 135 -1.41 -11.12 34.51
N ARG A 136 -1.44 -9.79 34.33
CA ARG A 136 -2.55 -9.09 33.65
C ARG A 136 -2.60 -9.31 32.15
N GLY A 137 -1.63 -10.03 31.56
CA GLY A 137 -1.63 -10.45 30.17
C GLY A 137 -1.46 -9.30 29.15
N PHE A 138 -0.95 -8.14 29.59
CA PHE A 138 -0.71 -7.02 28.70
C PHE A 138 0.54 -7.27 27.85
N HIS A 139 0.39 -7.13 26.52
CA HIS A 139 1.47 -7.33 25.57
C HIS A 139 1.71 -6.09 24.72
N PHE A 140 2.98 -5.73 24.56
CA PHE A 140 3.43 -4.59 23.75
C PHE A 140 4.25 -5.05 22.54
N TYR A 141 3.98 -4.48 21.37
CA TYR A 141 4.73 -4.75 20.14
C TYR A 141 4.93 -3.49 19.30
N ASN A 142 6.02 -3.48 18.51
CA ASN A 142 6.27 -2.40 17.56
C ASN A 142 5.37 -2.55 16.34
N ARG A 143 4.72 -1.45 15.94
CA ARG A 143 3.97 -1.38 14.70
C ARG A 143 4.55 -0.31 13.79
N SER A 144 4.98 -0.73 12.61
CA SER A 144 5.51 0.19 11.60
C SER A 144 4.38 0.85 10.83
N MET A 145 4.34 2.18 10.90
CA MET A 145 3.43 2.99 10.09
C MET A 145 4.22 3.97 9.25
N TYR A 146 3.96 3.98 7.95
CA TYR A 146 4.62 4.86 7.01
C TYR A 146 3.62 5.73 6.29
N THR A 147 3.99 6.98 6.05
CA THR A 147 3.20 7.93 5.26
C THR A 147 4.04 8.39 4.10
N GLN A 148 3.48 8.31 2.91
CA GLN A 148 4.13 8.86 1.75
C GLN A 148 4.15 10.39 1.83
N LYS A 149 5.35 10.96 1.77
CA LYS A 149 5.56 12.40 1.62
C LYS A 149 6.01 12.70 0.19
N GLY A 150 5.69 13.88 -0.31
CA GLY A 150 6.38 14.47 -1.44
C GLY A 150 7.83 14.81 -1.06
N ASN A 151 8.38 15.87 -1.57
CA ASN A 151 9.62 16.43 -1.05
C ASN A 151 9.36 17.08 0.33
N ALA A 152 10.42 17.42 1.07
CA ALA A 152 10.46 17.66 2.52
C ALA A 152 9.31 18.52 3.11
N GLU A 153 8.73 19.43 2.34
CA GLU A 153 7.69 20.35 2.80
C GLU A 153 6.29 20.01 2.30
N LYS A 154 6.16 19.08 1.35
CA LYS A 154 4.89 18.75 0.69
C LYS A 154 4.48 17.31 1.01
N THR A 155 3.43 17.19 1.79
CA THR A 155 2.80 15.88 2.09
C THR A 155 1.69 15.53 1.09
N ASP A 156 1.46 16.38 0.08
CA ASP A 156 0.38 16.24 -0.89
C ASP A 156 0.88 15.48 -2.13
N TYR A 157 0.64 14.16 -2.18
CA TYR A 157 1.06 13.32 -3.30
C TYR A 157 0.35 13.70 -4.60
N PHE A 158 -0.90 14.17 -4.57
CA PHE A 158 -1.66 14.54 -5.77
C PHE A 158 -1.11 15.79 -6.46
N LYS A 159 -0.38 16.62 -5.72
CA LYS A 159 0.34 17.80 -6.24
C LYS A 159 1.82 17.55 -6.49
N HIS A 160 2.30 16.33 -6.21
CA HIS A 160 3.70 16.00 -6.39
C HIS A 160 4.06 15.94 -7.88
N GLU A 161 5.18 16.55 -8.26
CA GLU A 161 5.65 16.62 -9.66
C GLU A 161 5.81 15.24 -10.32
N ASN A 162 6.22 14.23 -9.54
CA ASN A 162 6.43 12.88 -10.02
C ASN A 162 5.15 12.04 -10.19
N ARG A 163 3.98 12.51 -9.72
CA ARG A 163 2.73 11.74 -9.79
C ARG A 163 2.45 11.25 -11.22
N LYS A 164 2.44 12.19 -12.17
CA LYS A 164 2.16 11.85 -13.58
C LYS A 164 3.17 10.87 -14.17
N ARG A 165 4.42 10.99 -13.79
CA ARG A 165 5.48 10.06 -14.21
C ARG A 165 5.21 8.65 -13.68
N CYS A 166 4.84 8.50 -12.40
CA CYS A 166 4.48 7.22 -11.81
C CYS A 166 3.27 6.59 -12.50
N GLU A 167 2.21 7.36 -12.74
CA GLU A 167 1.03 6.91 -13.49
C GLU A 167 1.40 6.45 -14.91
N GLN A 168 2.19 7.23 -15.65
CA GLN A 168 2.64 6.85 -17.00
C GLN A 168 3.51 5.60 -17.00
N ARG A 169 4.34 5.38 -15.98
CA ARG A 169 5.13 4.16 -15.84
C ARG A 169 4.22 2.93 -15.73
N VAL A 170 3.17 2.98 -14.90
CA VAL A 170 2.18 1.90 -14.79
C VAL A 170 1.46 1.69 -16.12
N LEU A 171 0.98 2.77 -16.77
CA LEU A 171 0.24 2.68 -18.03
C LEU A 171 1.07 2.12 -19.20
N ASN A 172 2.38 2.37 -19.22
CA ASN A 172 3.28 1.99 -20.30
C ASN A 172 4.12 0.73 -19.99
N TYR A 173 3.90 0.12 -18.82
CA TYR A 173 4.58 -1.11 -18.46
C TYR A 173 4.17 -2.26 -19.40
N LYS A 174 5.11 -3.14 -19.71
CA LYS A 174 4.85 -4.34 -20.58
C LYS A 174 4.25 -5.46 -19.71
N TRP A 175 2.95 -5.37 -19.59
CA TRP A 175 2.16 -6.35 -18.84
C TRP A 175 2.09 -7.71 -19.52
#